data_2150ba73c5afd85ee8d191a1274752b9
#
_entry.id   2150ba73c5afd85ee8d191a1274752b9
#
_cell.length_a   1.000
_cell.length_b   1.000
_cell.length_c   1.000
_cell.angle_alpha   90.00
_cell.angle_beta   90.00
_cell.angle_gamma   90.00
#
_symmetry.space_group_name_H-M   'P 1'
#
loop_
_entity.id
_entity.type
_entity.pdbx_description
1 polymer ?
#
loop_
_entity_poly.entity_id
_entity_poly.type
_entity_poly.pdbx_seq_one_letter_code
_entity_poly.pdbx_strand_id
1 'polypeptide(L)'
;MIEEMEDNENSFVGLWSEKLRLDCAMLYVNSVMADDPFFNRVTEITCKEFSNMLESAESEFVKRKVRPFIYCSSNQRLKIELQKRGYVLYDIMSVLLYESRYKLKYSDDIKIENISRDEIEDWVNVFCLSFDSESWRDEIVRRVRDSFDRCSFYVAYVKNSPAGCITLFEKNSLLGIYCLGALAKYREKGIATALLSVCADIARDKDLKLFLQSFKSDRLINYYIKRGFTQIYTKEIYTTA
;
A
#
# COMPACT_ATOMS: atom_id res chain seq x y z
N MET A 1 -8.56 2.64 -16.37
CA MET A 1 -8.83 2.35 -14.94
C MET A 1 -7.74 1.50 -14.28
N ILE A 2 -7.38 0.29 -14.79
CA ILE A 2 -6.28 -0.51 -14.18
C ILE A 2 -4.96 0.26 -14.24
N GLU A 3 -4.60 0.80 -15.38
CA GLU A 3 -3.37 1.62 -15.55
C GLU A 3 -3.34 2.83 -14.61
N GLU A 4 -4.46 3.48 -14.39
CA GLU A 4 -4.57 4.61 -13.48
C GLU A 4 -4.42 4.18 -12.00
N MET A 5 -4.95 2.98 -11.62
CA MET A 5 -4.74 2.40 -10.30
C MET A 5 -3.26 2.06 -10.07
N GLU A 6 -2.60 1.45 -11.06
CA GLU A 6 -1.15 1.17 -11.02
C GLU A 6 -0.34 2.47 -10.91
N ASP A 7 -0.71 3.50 -11.68
CA ASP A 7 -0.04 4.79 -11.64
C ASP A 7 -0.24 5.52 -10.28
N ASN A 8 -1.44 5.44 -9.69
CA ASN A 8 -1.70 5.97 -8.35
C ASN A 8 -0.84 5.25 -7.30
N GLU A 9 -0.86 3.91 -7.30
CA GLU A 9 -0.08 3.08 -6.37
C GLU A 9 1.43 3.32 -6.52
N ASN A 10 1.96 3.30 -7.75
CA ASN A 10 3.37 3.53 -8.01
C ASN A 10 3.80 4.97 -7.64
N SER A 11 2.91 5.93 -7.80
CA SER A 11 3.16 7.31 -7.37
C SER A 11 3.22 7.43 -5.85
N PHE A 12 2.32 6.76 -5.13
CA PHE A 12 2.36 6.69 -3.67
C PHE A 12 3.65 6.01 -3.18
N VAL A 13 4.01 4.86 -3.75
CA VAL A 13 5.26 4.16 -3.40
C VAL A 13 6.47 5.04 -3.65
N GLY A 14 6.49 5.83 -4.72
CA GLY A 14 7.55 6.78 -5.01
C GLY A 14 7.70 7.93 -4.00
N LEU A 15 6.72 8.16 -3.09
CA LEU A 15 6.88 9.08 -1.96
C LEU A 15 7.71 8.46 -0.83
N TRP A 16 7.69 7.13 -0.74
CA TRP A 16 8.33 6.36 0.34
C TRP A 16 9.62 5.68 -0.10
N SER A 17 9.88 5.57 -1.40
CA SER A 17 11.01 4.84 -1.97
C SER A 17 11.79 5.70 -2.96
N GLU A 18 13.09 5.43 -3.10
CA GLU A 18 13.88 5.90 -4.22
C GLU A 18 13.37 5.24 -5.50
N LYS A 19 13.17 6.02 -6.56
CA LYS A 19 12.70 5.55 -7.85
C LYS A 19 13.85 5.52 -8.85
N LEU A 20 14.11 4.34 -9.42
CA LEU A 20 15.18 4.10 -10.40
C LEU A 20 14.56 3.56 -11.68
N ARG A 21 14.91 4.18 -12.80
CA ARG A 21 14.50 3.67 -14.10
C ARG A 21 15.47 2.58 -14.56
N LEU A 22 14.97 1.39 -14.77
CA LEU A 22 15.62 0.34 -15.54
C LEU A 22 15.25 0.52 -17.02
N ASP A 23 15.86 -0.25 -17.92
CA ASP A 23 15.61 -0.13 -19.37
C ASP A 23 14.10 -0.13 -19.70
N CYS A 24 13.39 -1.13 -19.23
CA CYS A 24 11.97 -1.35 -19.54
C CYS A 24 11.12 -1.64 -18.30
N ALA A 25 11.52 -1.16 -17.13
CA ALA A 25 10.82 -1.31 -15.87
C ALA A 25 11.17 -0.18 -14.91
N MET A 26 10.45 -0.10 -13.80
CA MET A 26 10.74 0.78 -12.70
C MET A 26 11.09 -0.03 -11.45
N LEU A 27 12.15 0.36 -10.79
CA LEU A 27 12.59 -0.15 -9.50
C LEU A 27 12.31 0.90 -8.42
N TYR A 28 11.65 0.48 -7.36
CA TYR A 28 11.44 1.25 -6.15
C TYR A 28 12.22 0.61 -5.01
N VAL A 29 12.97 1.40 -4.24
CA VAL A 29 13.83 0.91 -3.16
C VAL A 29 13.74 1.81 -1.93
N ASN A 30 13.49 1.21 -0.78
CA ASN A 30 13.69 1.81 0.53
C ASN A 30 14.61 0.91 1.36
N SER A 31 15.89 1.27 1.45
CA SER A 31 16.91 0.44 2.10
C SER A 31 16.73 0.34 3.62
N VAL A 32 15.99 1.23 4.27
CA VAL A 32 15.66 1.12 5.69
C VAL A 32 14.58 0.07 5.92
N MET A 33 13.60 -0.01 5.01
CA MET A 33 12.52 -1.01 5.02
C MET A 33 12.88 -2.19 4.10
N ALA A 34 14.09 -2.73 4.21
CA ALA A 34 14.72 -3.61 3.23
C ALA A 34 13.93 -4.87 2.86
N ASP A 35 13.12 -5.39 3.78
CA ASP A 35 12.32 -6.60 3.60
C ASP A 35 10.84 -6.32 3.27
N ASP A 36 10.45 -5.05 3.14
CA ASP A 36 9.07 -4.69 2.86
C ASP A 36 8.75 -4.82 1.36
N PRO A 37 7.82 -5.71 0.96
CA PRO A 37 7.50 -5.95 -0.45
C PRO A 37 6.75 -4.77 -1.10
N PHE A 38 6.07 -3.93 -0.32
CA PHE A 38 5.30 -2.82 -0.86
C PHE A 38 6.20 -1.66 -1.30
N PHE A 39 7.27 -1.38 -0.53
CA PHE A 39 8.19 -0.29 -0.79
C PHE A 39 9.47 -0.69 -1.55
N ASN A 40 9.72 -2.00 -1.75
CA ASN A 40 10.88 -2.51 -2.48
C ASN A 40 10.40 -3.42 -3.60
N ARG A 41 10.32 -2.90 -4.83
CA ARG A 41 9.74 -3.68 -5.91
C ARG A 41 10.18 -3.25 -7.30
N VAL A 42 10.19 -4.19 -8.23
CA VAL A 42 10.20 -3.93 -9.67
C VAL A 42 8.77 -4.04 -10.20
N THR A 43 8.34 -3.04 -10.94
CA THR A 43 7.01 -2.95 -11.54
C THR A 43 7.09 -2.19 -12.89
N GLU A 44 5.95 -1.90 -13.52
CA GLU A 44 5.89 -1.22 -14.83
C GLU A 44 6.74 -1.93 -15.91
N ILE A 45 6.74 -3.28 -15.89
CA ILE A 45 7.59 -4.09 -16.76
C ILE A 45 6.98 -4.15 -18.17
N THR A 46 7.67 -3.54 -19.14
CA THR A 46 7.24 -3.47 -20.55
C THR A 46 8.15 -4.28 -21.49
N CYS A 47 9.13 -4.99 -20.96
CA CYS A 47 10.10 -5.77 -21.72
C CYS A 47 9.45 -6.89 -22.53
N LYS A 48 10.05 -7.20 -23.68
CA LYS A 48 9.82 -8.45 -24.42
C LYS A 48 10.78 -9.56 -23.97
N GLU A 49 12.00 -9.18 -23.61
CA GLU A 49 13.05 -10.06 -23.05
C GLU A 49 13.44 -9.53 -21.67
N PHE A 50 13.53 -10.41 -20.67
CA PHE A 50 13.59 -10.01 -19.26
C PHE A 50 15.00 -10.11 -18.66
N SER A 51 15.94 -10.83 -19.29
CA SER A 51 17.23 -11.18 -18.69
C SER A 51 18.01 -9.95 -18.22
N ASN A 52 18.26 -8.99 -19.12
CA ASN A 52 19.04 -7.79 -18.80
C ASN A 52 18.38 -6.92 -17.74
N MET A 53 17.04 -6.80 -17.80
CA MET A 53 16.27 -6.04 -16.80
C MET A 53 16.38 -6.68 -15.43
N LEU A 54 16.23 -8.02 -15.34
CA LEU A 54 16.33 -8.73 -14.07
C LEU A 54 17.76 -8.68 -13.51
N GLU A 55 18.80 -8.84 -14.33
CA GLU A 55 20.20 -8.67 -13.90
C GLU A 55 20.49 -7.28 -13.35
N SER A 56 19.97 -6.25 -14.02
CA SER A 56 20.09 -4.86 -13.55
C SER A 56 19.36 -4.66 -12.22
N ALA A 57 18.15 -5.18 -12.08
CA ALA A 57 17.37 -5.10 -10.85
C ALA A 57 18.05 -5.85 -9.69
N GLU A 58 18.51 -7.07 -9.93
CA GLU A 58 19.24 -7.91 -8.95
C GLU A 58 20.51 -7.19 -8.46
N SER A 59 21.28 -6.60 -9.37
CA SER A 59 22.47 -5.81 -9.04
C SER A 59 22.14 -4.63 -8.11
N GLU A 60 21.07 -3.90 -8.40
CA GLU A 60 20.66 -2.76 -7.60
C GLU A 60 20.13 -3.18 -6.22
N PHE A 61 19.38 -4.28 -6.13
CA PHE A 61 18.92 -4.83 -4.84
C PHE A 61 20.12 -5.29 -3.98
N VAL A 62 21.07 -6.02 -4.54
CA VAL A 62 22.30 -6.45 -3.83
C VAL A 62 23.10 -5.24 -3.34
N LYS A 63 23.35 -4.26 -4.21
CA LYS A 63 24.08 -3.03 -3.87
C LYS A 63 23.46 -2.29 -2.68
N ARG A 64 22.14 -2.31 -2.58
CA ARG A 64 21.38 -1.63 -1.51
C ARG A 64 21.05 -2.52 -0.34
N LYS A 65 21.43 -3.81 -0.38
CA LYS A 65 21.13 -4.82 0.65
C LYS A 65 19.62 -4.94 0.92
N VAL A 66 18.82 -4.98 -0.14
CA VAL A 66 17.38 -5.05 -0.11
C VAL A 66 16.92 -6.36 -0.72
N ARG A 67 15.90 -6.96 -0.15
CA ARG A 67 15.27 -8.17 -0.70
C ARG A 67 14.57 -7.85 -2.02
N PRO A 68 14.80 -8.63 -3.09
CA PRO A 68 14.17 -8.38 -4.38
C PRO A 68 12.70 -8.82 -4.38
N PHE A 69 11.80 -7.94 -4.82
CA PHE A 69 10.41 -8.27 -5.09
C PHE A 69 10.05 -7.84 -6.52
N ILE A 70 9.55 -8.79 -7.30
CA ILE A 70 9.15 -8.57 -8.69
C ILE A 70 7.64 -8.73 -8.80
N TYR A 71 6.96 -7.67 -9.22
CA TYR A 71 5.51 -7.65 -9.40
C TYR A 71 5.13 -8.09 -10.81
N CYS A 72 4.32 -9.12 -10.91
CA CYS A 72 3.90 -9.71 -12.17
C CYS A 72 2.37 -9.72 -12.29
N SER A 73 1.84 -8.92 -13.19
CA SER A 73 0.43 -8.90 -13.54
C SER A 73 0.22 -9.71 -14.82
N SER A 74 -0.20 -10.97 -14.72
CA SER A 74 -0.60 -11.85 -15.85
C SER A 74 0.44 -12.13 -16.94
N ASN A 75 1.73 -11.83 -16.77
CA ASN A 75 2.77 -12.11 -17.77
C ASN A 75 3.39 -13.50 -17.58
N GLN A 76 2.90 -14.51 -18.30
CA GLN A 76 3.37 -15.90 -18.18
C GLN A 76 4.84 -16.08 -18.56
N ARG A 77 5.36 -15.33 -19.54
CA ARG A 77 6.78 -15.42 -19.94
C ARG A 77 7.70 -14.90 -18.83
N LEU A 78 7.31 -13.80 -18.17
CA LEU A 78 8.06 -13.28 -17.03
C LEU A 78 8.05 -14.29 -15.87
N LYS A 79 6.92 -14.93 -15.57
CA LYS A 79 6.85 -15.96 -14.52
C LYS A 79 7.79 -17.13 -14.76
N ILE A 80 7.84 -17.62 -15.99
CA ILE A 80 8.75 -18.70 -16.37
C ILE A 80 10.22 -18.26 -16.20
N GLU A 81 10.56 -17.04 -16.59
CA GLU A 81 11.92 -16.52 -16.46
C GLU A 81 12.32 -16.34 -14.99
N LEU A 82 11.41 -15.81 -14.15
CA LEU A 82 11.62 -15.70 -12.71
C LEU A 82 11.86 -17.06 -12.06
N GLN A 83 11.06 -18.08 -12.40
CA GLN A 83 11.22 -19.44 -11.88
C GLN A 83 12.57 -20.07 -12.28
N LYS A 84 13.02 -19.88 -13.54
CA LYS A 84 14.35 -20.33 -13.99
C LYS A 84 15.50 -19.70 -13.20
N ARG A 85 15.32 -18.48 -12.70
CA ARG A 85 16.28 -17.75 -11.87
C ARG A 85 16.16 -18.05 -10.37
N GLY A 86 15.30 -19.01 -9.98
CA GLY A 86 15.12 -19.40 -8.59
C GLY A 86 14.19 -18.51 -7.77
N TYR A 87 13.43 -17.61 -8.43
CA TYR A 87 12.37 -16.86 -7.74
C TYR A 87 11.19 -17.76 -7.42
N VAL A 88 10.63 -17.55 -6.26
CA VAL A 88 9.42 -18.24 -5.79
C VAL A 88 8.27 -17.24 -5.59
N LEU A 89 7.05 -17.70 -5.69
CA LEU A 89 5.88 -16.90 -5.39
C LEU A 89 5.90 -16.55 -3.89
N TYR A 90 5.98 -15.27 -3.59
CA TYR A 90 5.94 -14.72 -2.23
C TYR A 90 4.50 -14.53 -1.76
N ASP A 91 3.70 -13.77 -2.52
CA ASP A 91 2.30 -13.49 -2.20
C ASP A 91 1.53 -13.07 -3.46
N ILE A 92 0.23 -12.89 -3.29
CA ILE A 92 -0.68 -12.32 -4.29
C ILE A 92 -1.32 -11.07 -3.71
N MET A 93 -1.18 -9.95 -4.39
CA MET A 93 -1.85 -8.71 -4.04
C MET A 93 -3.15 -8.57 -4.82
N SER A 94 -4.27 -8.41 -4.14
CA SER A 94 -5.56 -8.07 -4.74
C SER A 94 -5.74 -6.56 -4.77
N VAL A 95 -6.22 -6.03 -5.89
CA VAL A 95 -6.64 -4.63 -6.04
C VAL A 95 -8.16 -4.58 -6.06
N LEU A 96 -8.73 -3.79 -5.15
CA LEU A 96 -10.16 -3.73 -4.91
C LEU A 96 -10.69 -2.31 -5.07
N LEU A 97 -11.81 -2.17 -5.78
CA LEU A 97 -12.53 -0.91 -6.01
C LEU A 97 -13.76 -0.85 -5.11
N TYR A 98 -14.02 0.30 -4.51
CA TYR A 98 -15.24 0.54 -3.75
C TYR A 98 -16.41 0.87 -4.69
N GLU A 99 -17.48 0.09 -4.61
CA GLU A 99 -18.66 0.23 -5.48
C GLU A 99 -19.98 0.39 -4.69
N SER A 100 -19.91 0.38 -3.35
CA SER A 100 -21.11 0.48 -2.54
C SER A 100 -21.69 1.90 -2.55
N ARG A 101 -23.01 1.96 -2.66
CA ARG A 101 -23.78 3.20 -2.48
C ARG A 101 -24.26 3.38 -1.03
N TYR A 102 -24.06 2.38 -0.19
CA TYR A 102 -24.50 2.40 1.20
C TYR A 102 -23.42 2.93 2.11
N LYS A 103 -23.82 3.81 3.04
CA LYS A 103 -22.91 4.30 4.07
C LYS A 103 -22.54 3.16 5.04
N LEU A 104 -21.25 3.01 5.29
CA LEU A 104 -20.76 2.08 6.30
C LEU A 104 -21.13 2.59 7.69
N LYS A 105 -21.73 1.73 8.52
CA LYS A 105 -22.10 2.06 9.90
C LYS A 105 -20.97 1.68 10.84
N TYR A 106 -20.68 2.55 11.79
CA TYR A 106 -19.73 2.32 12.89
C TYR A 106 -20.23 3.01 14.16
N SER A 107 -19.58 2.76 15.31
CA SER A 107 -19.95 3.34 16.60
C SER A 107 -19.63 4.84 16.65
N ASP A 108 -20.53 5.64 17.24
CA ASP A 108 -20.34 7.07 17.51
C ASP A 108 -19.21 7.36 18.51
N ASP A 109 -18.76 6.35 19.26
CA ASP A 109 -17.59 6.44 20.16
C ASP A 109 -16.25 6.55 19.41
N ILE A 110 -16.25 6.35 18.10
CA ILE A 110 -15.04 6.43 17.24
C ILE A 110 -15.03 7.80 16.57
N LYS A 111 -14.07 8.63 16.94
CA LYS A 111 -13.80 9.91 16.30
C LYS A 111 -12.70 9.77 15.25
N ILE A 112 -12.92 10.29 14.05
CA ILE A 112 -11.90 10.28 12.98
C ILE A 112 -11.44 11.73 12.78
N GLU A 113 -10.13 11.93 12.81
CA GLU A 113 -9.52 13.24 12.60
C GLU A 113 -8.55 13.20 11.44
N ASN A 114 -8.59 14.20 10.58
CA ASN A 114 -7.51 14.51 9.65
C ASN A 114 -6.45 15.26 10.44
N ILE A 115 -5.28 14.65 10.62
CA ILE A 115 -4.23 15.20 11.47
C ILE A 115 -3.47 16.33 10.77
N SER A 116 -2.95 17.25 11.55
CA SER A 116 -2.02 18.28 11.11
C SER A 116 -0.57 17.76 11.07
N ARG A 117 0.33 18.53 10.46
CA ARG A 117 1.76 18.20 10.39
C ARG A 117 2.42 18.06 11.78
N ASP A 118 1.89 18.76 12.77
CA ASP A 118 2.41 18.72 14.15
C ASP A 118 1.86 17.53 14.96
N GLU A 119 0.81 16.86 14.45
CA GLU A 119 0.13 15.72 15.10
C GLU A 119 0.48 14.37 14.52
N ILE A 120 1.54 14.28 13.69
CA ILE A 120 1.93 13.04 13.00
C ILE A 120 2.29 11.89 13.95
N GLU A 121 2.67 12.18 15.19
CA GLU A 121 3.13 11.18 16.16
C GLU A 121 2.05 10.14 16.46
N ASP A 122 0.78 10.53 16.58
CA ASP A 122 -0.32 9.58 16.81
C ASP A 122 -0.50 8.63 15.62
N TRP A 123 -0.40 9.16 14.39
CA TRP A 123 -0.45 8.35 13.19
C TRP A 123 0.74 7.37 13.11
N VAL A 124 1.96 7.86 13.34
CA VAL A 124 3.19 7.06 13.33
C VAL A 124 3.15 5.97 14.39
N ASN A 125 2.73 6.29 15.62
CA ASN A 125 2.57 5.34 16.71
C ASN A 125 1.62 4.19 16.33
N VAL A 126 0.44 4.54 15.78
CA VAL A 126 -0.54 3.54 15.36
C VAL A 126 0.01 2.70 14.20
N PHE A 127 0.66 3.32 13.22
CA PHE A 127 1.27 2.61 12.10
C PHE A 127 2.31 1.61 12.58
N CYS A 128 3.32 2.07 13.34
CA CYS A 128 4.41 1.22 13.83
C CYS A 128 3.90 0.02 14.62
N LEU A 129 2.96 0.23 15.55
CA LEU A 129 2.37 -0.84 16.37
C LEU A 129 1.43 -1.76 15.59
N SER A 130 0.77 -1.27 14.53
CA SER A 130 -0.16 -2.09 13.73
C SER A 130 0.55 -3.02 12.76
N PHE A 131 1.75 -2.63 12.30
CA PHE A 131 2.52 -3.33 11.27
C PHE A 131 3.87 -3.88 11.80
N ASP A 132 4.06 -3.93 13.12
CA ASP A 132 5.30 -4.42 13.76
C ASP A 132 6.57 -3.74 13.20
N SER A 133 6.49 -2.43 12.91
CA SER A 133 7.50 -1.66 12.19
C SER A 133 8.22 -0.61 13.04
N GLU A 134 8.31 -0.81 14.37
CA GLU A 134 9.00 0.10 15.30
C GLU A 134 10.48 0.32 14.94
N SER A 135 11.14 -0.69 14.37
CA SER A 135 12.54 -0.57 13.92
C SER A 135 12.73 0.43 12.77
N TRP A 136 11.66 0.81 12.08
CA TRP A 136 11.66 1.76 10.96
C TRP A 136 11.07 3.13 11.32
N ARG A 137 10.79 3.38 12.61
CA ARG A 137 10.08 4.58 13.08
C ARG A 137 10.66 5.88 12.51
N ASP A 138 11.96 6.09 12.59
CA ASP A 138 12.59 7.33 12.11
C ASP A 138 12.39 7.54 10.60
N GLU A 139 12.49 6.47 9.83
CA GLU A 139 12.20 6.51 8.39
C GLU A 139 10.72 6.79 8.13
N ILE A 140 9.81 6.19 8.89
CA ILE A 140 8.37 6.43 8.77
C ILE A 140 8.05 7.89 9.09
N VAL A 141 8.58 8.45 10.18
CA VAL A 141 8.43 9.87 10.53
C VAL A 141 8.91 10.76 9.38
N ARG A 142 10.09 10.46 8.82
CA ARG A 142 10.64 11.21 7.69
C ARG A 142 9.70 11.15 6.48
N ARG A 143 9.25 9.95 6.08
CA ARG A 143 8.37 9.77 4.91
C ARG A 143 7.01 10.42 5.08
N VAL A 144 6.42 10.35 6.27
CA VAL A 144 5.16 11.05 6.58
C VAL A 144 5.35 12.55 6.41
N ARG A 145 6.42 13.14 6.98
CA ARG A 145 6.70 14.58 6.85
C ARG A 145 6.93 15.00 5.41
N ASP A 146 7.72 14.24 4.65
CA ASP A 146 8.05 14.53 3.25
C ASP A 146 6.83 14.43 2.32
N SER A 147 5.88 13.54 2.64
CA SER A 147 4.67 13.31 1.84
C SER A 147 3.43 14.07 2.33
N PHE A 148 3.54 14.86 3.41
CA PHE A 148 2.40 15.46 4.09
C PHE A 148 1.54 16.36 3.19
N ASP A 149 2.15 17.14 2.30
CA ASP A 149 1.42 18.04 1.40
C ASP A 149 0.80 17.32 0.19
N ARG A 150 1.08 16.02 0.04
CA ARG A 150 0.60 15.18 -1.06
C ARG A 150 -0.36 14.10 -0.63
N CYS A 151 -0.43 13.81 0.65
CA CYS A 151 -1.29 12.79 1.24
C CYS A 151 -2.16 13.39 2.34
N SER A 152 -3.30 12.78 2.59
CA SER A 152 -4.11 13.09 3.78
C SER A 152 -3.96 11.95 4.78
N PHE A 153 -3.63 12.30 6.01
CA PHE A 153 -3.40 11.34 7.10
C PHE A 153 -4.54 11.44 8.10
N TYR A 154 -5.16 10.30 8.42
CA TYR A 154 -6.28 10.25 9.38
C TYR A 154 -5.94 9.30 10.52
N VAL A 155 -6.39 9.68 11.72
CA VAL A 155 -6.32 8.86 12.93
C VAL A 155 -7.73 8.63 13.47
N ALA A 156 -8.02 7.39 13.83
CA ALA A 156 -9.21 7.03 14.57
C ALA A 156 -8.92 7.04 16.07
N TYR A 157 -9.74 7.73 16.82
CA TYR A 157 -9.65 7.84 18.29
C TYR A 157 -10.82 7.13 18.96
N VAL A 158 -10.54 6.46 20.07
CA VAL A 158 -11.53 5.91 21.00
C VAL A 158 -11.22 6.48 22.39
N LYS A 159 -12.16 7.25 22.96
CA LYS A 159 -11.96 7.94 24.26
C LYS A 159 -10.64 8.74 24.28
N ASN A 160 -10.39 9.51 23.23
CA ASN A 160 -9.19 10.33 23.01
C ASN A 160 -7.85 9.54 22.92
N SER A 161 -7.91 8.23 22.76
CA SER A 161 -6.71 7.41 22.53
C SER A 161 -6.63 7.00 21.07
N PRO A 162 -5.48 7.15 20.39
CA PRO A 162 -5.31 6.70 19.01
C PRO A 162 -5.51 5.18 18.92
N ALA A 163 -6.29 4.75 17.93
CA ALA A 163 -6.76 3.38 17.79
C ALA A 163 -6.56 2.79 16.40
N GLY A 164 -6.52 3.63 15.36
CA GLY A 164 -6.32 3.25 13.97
C GLY A 164 -5.74 4.38 13.16
N CYS A 165 -5.12 4.08 12.03
CA CYS A 165 -4.57 5.05 11.09
C CYS A 165 -4.89 4.67 9.65
N ILE A 166 -4.87 5.66 8.76
CA ILE A 166 -5.02 5.49 7.32
C ILE A 166 -4.37 6.66 6.59
N THR A 167 -3.89 6.41 5.38
CA THR A 167 -3.41 7.44 4.46
C THR A 167 -4.23 7.41 3.18
N LEU A 168 -4.60 8.59 2.70
CA LEU A 168 -5.24 8.78 1.40
C LEU A 168 -4.29 9.49 0.46
N PHE A 169 -4.20 8.98 -0.76
CA PHE A 169 -3.46 9.59 -1.84
C PHE A 169 -4.35 9.77 -3.06
N GLU A 170 -4.54 11.04 -3.43
CA GLU A 170 -5.34 11.42 -4.59
C GLU A 170 -4.44 11.60 -5.81
N LYS A 171 -4.79 10.94 -6.91
CA LYS A 171 -4.16 11.16 -8.21
C LYS A 171 -5.18 10.89 -9.32
N ASN A 172 -5.31 11.85 -10.25
CA ASN A 172 -6.32 11.83 -11.31
C ASN A 172 -7.75 11.70 -10.71
N SER A 173 -8.54 10.77 -11.21
CA SER A 173 -9.90 10.49 -10.71
C SER A 173 -9.94 9.40 -9.62
N LEU A 174 -8.81 9.10 -9.00
CA LEU A 174 -8.67 8.00 -8.04
C LEU A 174 -8.21 8.48 -6.66
N LEU A 175 -8.82 7.92 -5.63
CA LEU A 175 -8.42 8.04 -4.24
C LEU A 175 -7.93 6.67 -3.76
N GLY A 176 -6.62 6.52 -3.59
CA GLY A 176 -6.00 5.30 -3.07
C GLY A 176 -5.99 5.30 -1.54
N ILE A 177 -6.32 4.17 -0.94
CA ILE A 177 -6.21 3.91 0.49
C ILE A 177 -4.90 3.17 0.75
N TYR A 178 -4.09 3.72 1.67
CA TYR A 178 -2.80 3.15 2.08
C TYR A 178 -2.67 3.14 3.60
N CYS A 179 -1.79 2.31 4.13
CA CYS A 179 -1.43 2.29 5.55
C CYS A 179 -2.63 2.14 6.50
N LEU A 180 -3.67 1.39 6.09
CA LEU A 180 -4.83 1.14 6.95
C LEU A 180 -4.45 0.17 8.06
N GLY A 181 -4.27 0.69 9.27
CA GLY A 181 -3.90 -0.05 10.47
C GLY A 181 -4.88 0.14 11.62
N ALA A 182 -5.00 -0.86 12.49
CA ALA A 182 -5.71 -0.77 13.76
C ALA A 182 -4.93 -1.49 14.85
N LEU A 183 -4.74 -0.83 15.99
CA LEU A 183 -4.04 -1.40 17.13
C LEU A 183 -4.73 -2.69 17.60
N ALA A 184 -3.96 -3.70 17.97
CA ALA A 184 -4.44 -5.03 18.36
C ALA A 184 -5.60 -4.97 19.38
N LYS A 185 -5.49 -4.12 20.42
CA LYS A 185 -6.52 -3.95 21.46
C LYS A 185 -7.84 -3.36 20.96
N TYR A 186 -7.86 -2.77 19.75
CA TYR A 186 -9.03 -2.17 19.12
C TYR A 186 -9.49 -2.92 17.86
N ARG A 187 -8.87 -4.03 17.50
CA ARG A 187 -9.35 -4.89 16.40
C ARG A 187 -10.76 -5.42 16.71
N GLU A 188 -11.53 -5.66 15.67
CA GLU A 188 -12.94 -6.14 15.73
C GLU A 188 -13.92 -5.15 16.39
N LYS A 189 -13.48 -3.94 16.77
CA LYS A 189 -14.31 -2.88 17.37
C LYS A 189 -14.77 -1.82 16.35
N GLY A 190 -14.67 -2.09 15.05
CA GLY A 190 -15.18 -1.21 14.01
C GLY A 190 -14.23 -0.10 13.55
N ILE A 191 -13.00 -0.02 14.07
CA ILE A 191 -12.02 1.07 13.75
C ILE A 191 -11.76 1.18 12.24
N ALA A 192 -11.38 0.07 11.59
CA ALA A 192 -11.11 0.10 10.15
C ALA A 192 -12.39 0.38 9.34
N THR A 193 -13.58 -0.05 9.81
CA THR A 193 -14.87 0.28 9.17
C THR A 193 -15.15 1.79 9.25
N ALA A 194 -14.87 2.42 10.39
CA ALA A 194 -15.03 3.87 10.58
C ALA A 194 -14.10 4.65 9.64
N LEU A 195 -12.82 4.28 9.57
CA LEU A 195 -11.86 4.88 8.64
C LEU A 195 -12.30 4.72 7.18
N LEU A 196 -12.71 3.52 6.76
CA LEU A 196 -13.22 3.27 5.41
C LEU A 196 -14.50 4.05 5.10
N SER A 197 -15.37 4.29 6.09
CA SER A 197 -16.58 5.11 5.91
C SER A 197 -16.23 6.55 5.56
N VAL A 198 -15.28 7.15 6.29
CA VAL A 198 -14.80 8.51 6.02
C VAL A 198 -14.14 8.59 4.63
N CYS A 199 -13.34 7.59 4.26
CA CYS A 199 -12.75 7.54 2.91
C CYS A 199 -13.81 7.49 1.81
N ALA A 200 -14.87 6.69 1.99
CA ALA A 200 -15.97 6.59 1.05
C ALA A 200 -16.79 7.90 0.94
N ASP A 201 -16.99 8.61 2.06
CA ASP A 201 -17.62 9.92 2.07
C ASP A 201 -16.77 10.95 1.31
N ILE A 202 -15.45 11.02 1.57
CA ILE A 202 -14.51 11.90 0.87
C ILE A 202 -14.49 11.61 -0.64
N ALA A 203 -14.41 10.34 -1.03
CA ALA A 203 -14.38 9.94 -2.43
C ALA A 203 -15.67 10.36 -3.15
N ARG A 204 -16.83 10.19 -2.52
CA ARG A 204 -18.12 10.60 -3.05
C ARG A 204 -18.23 12.13 -3.20
N ASP A 205 -17.82 12.88 -2.17
CA ASP A 205 -17.92 14.34 -2.16
C ASP A 205 -17.01 14.99 -3.20
N LYS A 206 -15.91 14.32 -3.56
CA LYS A 206 -14.95 14.75 -4.59
C LYS A 206 -15.18 14.11 -5.97
N ASP A 207 -16.18 13.26 -6.14
CA ASP A 207 -16.43 12.46 -7.36
C ASP A 207 -15.22 11.61 -7.78
N LEU A 208 -14.54 10.99 -6.80
CA LEU A 208 -13.38 10.12 -7.00
C LEU A 208 -13.76 8.65 -6.85
N LYS A 209 -13.05 7.78 -7.56
CA LYS A 209 -13.15 6.33 -7.36
C LYS A 209 -12.19 5.90 -6.26
N LEU A 210 -12.73 5.29 -5.20
CA LEU A 210 -11.97 4.81 -4.05
C LEU A 210 -11.49 3.38 -4.29
N PHE A 211 -10.20 3.10 -4.05
CA PHE A 211 -9.63 1.77 -4.19
C PHE A 211 -8.56 1.48 -3.13
N LEU A 212 -8.24 0.22 -2.96
CA LEU A 212 -7.17 -0.25 -2.07
C LEU A 212 -6.50 -1.53 -2.61
N GLN A 213 -5.37 -1.87 -1.99
CA GLN A 213 -4.68 -3.13 -2.20
C GLN A 213 -4.63 -3.92 -0.89
N SER A 214 -4.62 -5.27 -1.00
CA SER A 214 -4.45 -6.17 0.15
C SER A 214 -3.69 -7.41 -0.29
N PHE A 215 -2.70 -7.80 0.49
CA PHE A 215 -2.02 -9.07 0.31
C PHE A 215 -2.96 -10.22 0.68
N LYS A 216 -2.84 -11.33 -0.03
CA LYS A 216 -3.63 -12.54 0.26
C LYS A 216 -3.29 -13.10 1.65
N SER A 217 -2.03 -13.00 2.06
CA SER A 217 -1.55 -13.40 3.39
C SER A 217 -2.24 -12.66 4.53
N ASP A 218 -2.69 -11.40 4.33
CA ASP A 218 -3.42 -10.60 5.32
C ASP A 218 -4.79 -11.19 5.65
N ARG A 219 -5.37 -12.01 4.76
CA ARG A 219 -6.71 -12.62 4.89
C ARG A 219 -7.85 -11.61 5.03
N LEU A 220 -7.66 -10.39 4.53
CA LEU A 220 -8.63 -9.29 4.66
C LEU A 220 -9.53 -9.09 3.44
N ILE A 221 -9.34 -9.82 2.34
CA ILE A 221 -10.11 -9.65 1.10
C ILE A 221 -11.62 -9.76 1.36
N ASN A 222 -12.05 -10.81 2.08
CA ASN A 222 -13.46 -10.98 2.43
C ASN A 222 -14.00 -9.89 3.36
N TYR A 223 -13.13 -9.30 4.19
CA TYR A 223 -13.48 -8.16 5.03
C TYR A 223 -13.84 -6.95 4.17
N TYR A 224 -13.05 -6.65 3.13
CA TYR A 224 -13.30 -5.54 2.21
C TYR A 224 -14.51 -5.79 1.32
N ILE A 225 -14.69 -7.02 0.79
CA ILE A 225 -15.86 -7.38 -0.02
C ILE A 225 -17.17 -7.15 0.75
N LYS A 226 -17.23 -7.57 2.02
CA LYS A 226 -18.40 -7.32 2.90
C LYS A 226 -18.66 -5.83 3.16
N ARG A 227 -17.72 -4.94 2.84
CA ARG A 227 -17.81 -3.49 3.00
C ARG A 227 -17.98 -2.74 1.68
N GLY A 228 -18.34 -3.48 0.63
CA GLY A 228 -18.70 -2.89 -0.67
C GLY A 228 -17.53 -2.70 -1.62
N PHE A 229 -16.40 -3.37 -1.38
CA PHE A 229 -15.32 -3.45 -2.34
C PHE A 229 -15.48 -4.65 -3.26
N THR A 230 -15.08 -4.49 -4.52
CA THR A 230 -15.05 -5.54 -5.54
C THR A 230 -13.62 -5.73 -6.01
N GLN A 231 -13.14 -6.98 -6.05
CA GLN A 231 -11.80 -7.28 -6.58
C GLN A 231 -11.79 -7.09 -8.09
N ILE A 232 -10.90 -6.23 -8.58
CA ILE A 232 -10.78 -5.90 -10.01
C ILE A 232 -9.72 -6.77 -10.68
N TYR A 233 -8.54 -6.90 -10.05
CA TYR A 233 -7.45 -7.73 -10.55
C TYR A 233 -6.49 -8.14 -9.43
N THR A 234 -5.52 -8.98 -9.78
CA THR A 234 -4.46 -9.41 -8.86
C THR A 234 -3.09 -9.25 -9.50
N LYS A 235 -2.08 -9.12 -8.64
CA LYS A 235 -0.65 -9.14 -8.99
C LYS A 235 0.03 -10.24 -8.19
N GLU A 236 0.82 -11.07 -8.84
CA GLU A 236 1.71 -12.03 -8.17
C GLU A 236 3.03 -11.35 -7.83
N ILE A 237 3.55 -11.63 -6.66
CA ILE A 237 4.80 -11.05 -6.16
C ILE A 237 5.79 -12.19 -6.00
N TYR A 238 6.91 -12.06 -6.65
CA TYR A 238 7.99 -13.05 -6.63
C TYR A 238 9.21 -12.51 -5.89
N THR A 239 9.91 -13.39 -5.17
CA THR A 239 11.16 -13.06 -4.46
C THR A 239 12.13 -14.24 -4.55
N THR A 240 13.40 -14.01 -4.24
CA THR A 240 14.37 -15.10 -4.07
C THR A 240 14.09 -15.88 -2.79
N ALA A 241 14.39 -17.19 -2.81
CA ALA A 241 14.21 -18.12 -1.70
C ALA A 241 15.09 -17.75 -0.48
#